data_49de1a5d4ae19df1ef3ce79da65c0c1c
#
_entry.id   49de1a5d4ae19df1ef3ce79da65c0c1c
#
_cell.length_a   1.000
_cell.length_b   1.000
_cell.length_c   1.000
_cell.angle_alpha   90.00
_cell.angle_beta   90.00
_cell.angle_gamma   90.00
#
_symmetry.space_group_name_H-M   'P 1'
#
loop_
_entity.id
_entity.type
_entity.pdbx_description
1 polymer ?
#
loop_
_entity_poly.entity_id
_entity_poly.type
_entity_poly.pdbx_seq_one_letter_code
_entity_poly.pdbx_strand_id
1 'polypeptide(L)'
;MQAYFVLSSVCSNFALMIYPSNFENKIQFSEIRSLLKGYCLSQLGKDKVDAMGFTDNAERINTALKQTREFRRMQEETDDFPLQFFFDMRESIKRIRIEGTHLEENEIFDLRRSLETVAGIVRFLNRSDDDGNFDYPTLHDLTEGVLTFPDLIRRIDQILDKYGKIKDTASPRLAEIRSQLRKAEGSVSRTLYSILHAAQSEGLVDKDVTPTLRDGRLVVPIAPAMKRRIKGMVHDESSTGKTVFVEPTEVVEANNRIRELEADRRREIIVILTEFTKLVRPHVDDIVNAYRMLAEVDFIRARAEFAQLTGGIEPEVSAKPVVDWITAKHPLLWLPPGKAGKTHPCSASAMSR
;
A
#
# COMPACT_ATOMS: atom_id res chain seq x y z
N MET A 1 -8.73 57.46 -19.16
CA MET A 1 -8.20 56.11 -19.54
C MET A 1 -7.83 55.22 -18.34
N GLN A 2 -8.20 55.60 -17.10
CA GLN A 2 -7.92 54.80 -15.88
C GLN A 2 -9.14 54.00 -15.33
N ALA A 3 -10.36 54.32 -15.77
CA ALA A 3 -11.56 53.64 -15.28
C ALA A 3 -11.85 52.29 -15.94
N TYR A 4 -11.33 52.04 -17.14
CA TYR A 4 -11.50 50.76 -17.86
C TYR A 4 -10.60 49.60 -17.36
N PHE A 5 -9.49 49.92 -16.72
CA PHE A 5 -8.58 48.88 -16.22
C PHE A 5 -9.01 48.22 -14.90
N VAL A 6 -9.79 48.96 -14.09
CA VAL A 6 -10.30 48.44 -12.80
C VAL A 6 -11.50 47.51 -13.00
N LEU A 7 -12.32 47.76 -14.03
CA LEU A 7 -13.47 46.89 -14.35
C LEU A 7 -13.05 45.53 -14.94
N SER A 8 -11.93 45.47 -15.67
CA SER A 8 -11.44 44.18 -16.24
C SER A 8 -10.84 43.26 -15.18
N SER A 9 -10.16 43.81 -14.16
CA SER A 9 -9.57 42.98 -13.08
C SER A 9 -10.62 42.48 -12.07
N VAL A 10 -11.72 43.24 -11.90
CA VAL A 10 -12.82 42.82 -11.03
C VAL A 10 -13.70 41.78 -11.71
N CYS A 11 -13.90 41.83 -13.04
CA CYS A 11 -14.63 40.81 -13.78
C CYS A 11 -13.88 39.47 -13.84
N SER A 12 -12.54 39.47 -13.92
CA SER A 12 -11.77 38.19 -13.94
C SER A 12 -11.79 37.46 -12.60
N ASN A 13 -11.92 38.16 -11.46
CA ASN A 13 -12.08 37.54 -10.15
C ASN A 13 -13.50 37.00 -9.87
N PHE A 14 -14.52 37.55 -10.52
CA PHE A 14 -15.90 37.03 -10.39
C PHE A 14 -16.14 35.76 -11.20
N ALA A 15 -15.39 35.52 -12.29
CA ALA A 15 -15.54 34.35 -13.13
C ALA A 15 -15.05 33.03 -12.44
N LEU A 16 -14.28 33.12 -11.34
CA LEU A 16 -13.81 31.98 -10.57
C LEU A 16 -14.67 31.63 -9.35
N MET A 17 -15.72 32.45 -9.05
CA MET A 17 -16.61 32.18 -7.92
C MET A 17 -17.85 31.42 -8.38
N ILE A 18 -17.91 30.13 -8.03
CA ILE A 18 -19.14 29.36 -8.21
C ILE A 18 -20.16 29.80 -7.15
N TYR A 19 -21.28 30.31 -7.60
CA TYR A 19 -22.36 30.74 -6.72
C TYR A 19 -23.60 29.86 -6.93
N PRO A 20 -24.24 29.43 -5.87
CA PRO A 20 -23.91 29.60 -4.45
C PRO A 20 -22.74 28.72 -4.00
N SER A 21 -22.06 29.08 -2.92
CA SER A 21 -20.89 28.34 -2.40
C SER A 21 -21.16 26.87 -2.06
N ASN A 22 -22.43 26.50 -1.83
CA ASN A 22 -22.88 25.13 -1.59
C ASN A 22 -23.47 24.46 -2.84
N PHE A 23 -23.09 24.92 -4.05
CA PHE A 23 -23.61 24.41 -5.32
C PHE A 23 -23.45 22.89 -5.45
N GLU A 24 -22.25 22.35 -5.15
CA GLU A 24 -22.00 20.91 -5.20
C GLU A 24 -23.00 20.10 -4.34
N ASN A 25 -23.29 20.57 -3.13
CA ASN A 25 -24.25 19.92 -2.26
C ASN A 25 -25.69 20.00 -2.81
N LYS A 26 -26.05 21.14 -3.42
CA LYS A 26 -27.39 21.32 -4.02
C LYS A 26 -27.66 20.41 -5.20
N ILE A 27 -26.65 20.15 -6.01
CA ILE A 27 -26.73 19.19 -7.14
C ILE A 27 -26.30 17.77 -6.74
N GLN A 28 -26.10 17.51 -5.45
CA GLN A 28 -25.65 16.20 -4.92
C GLN A 28 -24.34 15.72 -5.54
N PHE A 29 -23.43 16.62 -5.92
CA PHE A 29 -22.14 16.24 -6.49
C PHE A 29 -21.22 15.58 -5.47
N SER A 30 -21.41 15.84 -4.17
CA SER A 30 -20.76 15.11 -3.07
C SER A 30 -21.00 13.60 -3.13
N GLU A 31 -22.21 13.18 -3.52
CA GLU A 31 -22.55 11.75 -3.71
C GLU A 31 -21.82 11.17 -4.92
N ILE A 32 -21.69 11.95 -6.01
CA ILE A 32 -20.92 11.55 -7.19
C ILE A 32 -19.44 11.39 -6.81
N ARG A 33 -18.87 12.29 -6.02
CA ARG A 33 -17.50 12.15 -5.50
C ARG A 33 -17.35 10.87 -4.68
N SER A 34 -18.32 10.55 -3.83
CA SER A 34 -18.33 9.33 -3.03
C SER A 34 -18.37 8.07 -3.90
N LEU A 35 -19.16 8.07 -4.96
CA LEU A 35 -19.19 6.99 -5.95
C LEU A 35 -17.84 6.84 -6.67
N LEU A 36 -17.26 7.96 -7.15
CA LEU A 36 -15.95 7.94 -7.79
C LEU A 36 -14.86 7.39 -6.87
N LYS A 37 -14.85 7.78 -5.58
CA LYS A 37 -13.94 7.20 -4.60
C LYS A 37 -14.11 5.69 -4.43
N GLY A 38 -15.32 5.18 -4.56
CA GLY A 38 -15.61 3.74 -4.53
C GLY A 38 -14.97 2.96 -5.69
N TYR A 39 -14.72 3.64 -6.81
CA TYR A 39 -14.02 3.06 -7.96
C TYR A 39 -12.48 3.20 -7.88
N CYS A 40 -11.94 4.06 -7.02
CA CYS A 40 -10.50 4.17 -6.86
C CYS A 40 -9.91 2.92 -6.20
N LEU A 41 -8.79 2.43 -6.72
CA LEU A 41 -8.04 1.28 -6.20
C LEU A 41 -7.26 1.62 -4.94
N SER A 42 -6.90 2.88 -4.79
CA SER A 42 -5.98 3.35 -3.76
C SER A 42 -6.42 4.65 -3.10
N GLN A 43 -5.76 5.01 -2.00
CA GLN A 43 -5.92 6.34 -1.41
C GLN A 43 -5.39 7.44 -2.35
N LEU A 44 -4.41 7.12 -3.22
CA LEU A 44 -3.86 8.06 -4.22
C LEU A 44 -4.95 8.60 -5.16
N GLY A 45 -5.78 7.72 -5.72
CA GLY A 45 -6.90 8.10 -6.57
C GLY A 45 -7.99 8.83 -5.81
N LYS A 46 -8.29 8.41 -4.57
CA LYS A 46 -9.28 9.08 -3.71
C LYS A 46 -8.89 10.52 -3.40
N ASP A 47 -7.62 10.78 -3.13
CA ASP A 47 -7.10 12.13 -2.92
C ASP A 47 -7.28 13.01 -4.16
N LYS A 48 -7.16 12.43 -5.37
CA LYS A 48 -7.45 13.15 -6.63
C LYS A 48 -8.93 13.51 -6.75
N VAL A 49 -9.83 12.62 -6.35
CA VAL A 49 -11.27 12.91 -6.30
C VAL A 49 -11.56 14.04 -5.32
N ASP A 50 -10.91 14.08 -4.15
CA ASP A 50 -11.05 15.16 -3.18
C ASP A 50 -10.52 16.50 -3.71
N ALA A 51 -9.43 16.46 -4.45
CA ALA A 51 -8.82 17.62 -5.07
C ALA A 51 -9.54 18.12 -6.34
N MET A 52 -10.60 17.41 -6.82
CA MET A 52 -11.38 17.87 -7.97
C MET A 52 -11.96 19.26 -7.69
N GLY A 53 -11.83 20.13 -8.68
CA GLY A 53 -12.40 21.48 -8.64
C GLY A 53 -12.99 21.85 -9.99
N PHE A 54 -13.69 22.96 -10.00
CA PHE A 54 -14.17 23.56 -11.24
C PHE A 54 -13.02 24.20 -12.01
N THR A 55 -13.09 24.14 -13.32
CA THR A 55 -12.14 24.80 -14.21
C THR A 55 -12.86 25.32 -15.45
N ASP A 56 -12.45 26.47 -15.93
CA ASP A 56 -12.88 27.11 -17.19
C ASP A 56 -11.88 26.88 -18.33
N ASN A 57 -10.78 26.18 -18.06
CA ASN A 57 -9.79 25.85 -19.07
C ASN A 57 -10.28 24.71 -19.97
N ALA A 58 -10.77 25.07 -21.17
CA ALA A 58 -11.30 24.12 -22.14
C ALA A 58 -10.27 23.06 -22.58
N GLU A 59 -8.99 23.41 -22.71
CA GLU A 59 -7.92 22.49 -23.08
C GLU A 59 -7.73 21.41 -22.00
N ARG A 60 -7.64 21.82 -20.72
CA ARG A 60 -7.54 20.90 -19.60
C ARG A 60 -8.74 19.97 -19.49
N ILE A 61 -9.95 20.49 -19.73
CA ILE A 61 -11.18 19.68 -19.73
C ILE A 61 -11.12 18.66 -20.87
N ASN A 62 -10.80 19.08 -22.09
CA ASN A 62 -10.73 18.20 -23.26
C ASN A 62 -9.65 17.14 -23.10
N THR A 63 -8.48 17.45 -22.52
CA THR A 63 -7.46 16.46 -22.20
C THR A 63 -8.00 15.40 -21.23
N ALA A 64 -8.69 15.84 -20.16
CA ALA A 64 -9.26 14.91 -19.18
C ALA A 64 -10.36 14.01 -19.78
N LEU A 65 -11.17 14.53 -20.72
CA LEU A 65 -12.17 13.77 -21.45
C LEU A 65 -11.51 12.74 -22.39
N LYS A 66 -10.50 13.16 -23.15
CA LYS A 66 -9.72 12.27 -24.04
C LYS A 66 -9.07 11.12 -23.27
N GLN A 67 -8.43 11.43 -22.12
CA GLN A 67 -7.85 10.41 -21.24
C GLN A 67 -8.90 9.38 -20.79
N THR A 68 -10.08 9.85 -20.38
CA THR A 68 -11.17 8.97 -19.97
C THR A 68 -11.68 8.10 -21.14
N ARG A 69 -11.79 8.67 -22.33
CA ARG A 69 -12.17 7.94 -23.56
C ARG A 69 -11.13 6.89 -23.92
N GLU A 70 -9.84 7.24 -23.93
CA GLU A 70 -8.76 6.29 -24.23
C GLU A 70 -8.71 5.16 -23.21
N PHE A 71 -8.93 5.46 -21.94
CA PHE A 71 -8.95 4.43 -20.89
C PHE A 71 -10.13 3.46 -21.07
N ARG A 72 -11.32 3.96 -21.42
CA ARG A 72 -12.47 3.10 -21.75
C ARG A 72 -12.18 2.20 -22.94
N ARG A 73 -11.64 2.78 -24.04
CA ARG A 73 -11.23 2.02 -25.21
C ARG A 73 -10.23 0.93 -24.84
N MET A 74 -9.24 1.26 -24.03
CA MET A 74 -8.25 0.30 -23.54
C MET A 74 -8.90 -0.86 -22.76
N GLN A 75 -9.87 -0.59 -21.91
CA GLN A 75 -10.59 -1.63 -21.16
C GLN A 75 -11.45 -2.54 -22.07
N GLU A 76 -11.90 -2.06 -23.23
CA GLU A 76 -12.65 -2.84 -24.22
C GLU A 76 -11.72 -3.67 -25.11
N GLU A 77 -10.50 -3.20 -25.38
CA GLU A 77 -9.54 -3.81 -26.29
C GLU A 77 -8.63 -4.85 -25.62
N THR A 78 -8.35 -4.73 -24.31
CA THR A 78 -7.37 -5.58 -23.64
C THR A 78 -7.59 -5.69 -22.12
N ASP A 79 -7.22 -6.86 -21.58
CA ASP A 79 -7.15 -7.14 -20.15
C ASP A 79 -5.71 -7.02 -19.59
N ASP A 80 -4.73 -6.67 -20.42
CA ASP A 80 -3.29 -6.70 -20.09
C ASP A 80 -2.81 -5.49 -19.28
N PHE A 81 -3.65 -4.46 -19.08
CA PHE A 81 -3.24 -3.27 -18.36
C PHE A 81 -3.02 -3.58 -16.87
N PRO A 82 -1.88 -3.23 -16.28
CA PRO A 82 -1.52 -3.60 -14.91
C PRO A 82 -2.29 -2.77 -13.87
N LEU A 83 -3.42 -3.28 -13.39
CA LEU A 83 -4.29 -2.65 -12.39
C LEU A 83 -4.07 -3.15 -10.96
N GLN A 84 -2.89 -3.71 -10.66
CA GLN A 84 -2.60 -4.30 -9.34
C GLN A 84 -1.62 -3.43 -8.56
N PHE A 85 -1.66 -3.55 -7.21
CA PHE A 85 -0.64 -3.01 -6.31
C PHE A 85 -0.48 -1.47 -6.33
N PHE A 86 -1.59 -0.75 -6.28
CA PHE A 86 -1.62 0.70 -6.11
C PHE A 86 -1.48 1.07 -4.61
N PHE A 87 -0.35 0.72 -4.00
CA PHE A 87 -0.09 1.05 -2.59
C PHE A 87 0.32 2.52 -2.43
N ASP A 88 -0.16 3.15 -1.36
CA ASP A 88 0.26 4.51 -1.03
C ASP A 88 1.50 4.48 -0.13
N MET A 89 2.66 4.66 -0.74
CA MET A 89 3.95 4.69 -0.05
C MET A 89 4.50 6.11 0.16
N ARG A 90 3.71 7.16 -0.17
CA ARG A 90 4.19 8.54 -0.14
C ARG A 90 4.79 8.96 1.20
N GLU A 91 4.16 8.58 2.31
CA GLU A 91 4.64 8.94 3.65
C GLU A 91 5.92 8.17 4.01
N SER A 92 5.99 6.87 3.71
CA SER A 92 7.19 6.07 3.94
C SER A 92 8.37 6.57 3.10
N ILE A 93 8.14 6.88 1.83
CA ILE A 93 9.16 7.41 0.92
C ILE A 93 9.63 8.82 1.33
N LYS A 94 8.73 9.70 1.78
CA LYS A 94 9.13 11.01 2.31
C LYS A 94 9.92 10.90 3.62
N ARG A 95 9.52 9.99 4.51
CA ARG A 95 10.19 9.76 5.80
C ARG A 95 11.66 9.42 5.64
N ILE A 96 12.02 8.60 4.64
CA ILE A 96 13.41 8.18 4.43
C ILE A 96 14.35 9.27 3.91
N ARG A 97 13.86 10.48 3.64
CA ARG A 97 14.73 11.65 3.43
C ARG A 97 15.57 11.98 4.67
N ILE A 98 15.04 11.65 5.84
CA ILE A 98 15.71 11.88 7.10
C ILE A 98 16.78 10.79 7.29
N GLU A 99 18.03 11.20 7.48
CA GLU A 99 19.12 10.26 7.77
C GLU A 99 18.86 9.49 9.06
N GLY A 100 19.28 8.24 9.08
CA GLY A 100 19.04 7.33 10.21
C GLY A 100 17.68 6.62 10.18
N THR A 101 16.74 7.03 9.32
CA THR A 101 15.49 6.29 9.10
C THR A 101 15.69 5.20 8.05
N HIS A 102 14.87 4.17 8.11
CA HIS A 102 14.84 3.09 7.12
C HIS A 102 13.40 2.68 6.78
N LEU A 103 13.26 2.00 5.65
CA LEU A 103 12.02 1.30 5.29
C LEU A 103 11.95 -0.03 6.04
N GLU A 104 10.76 -0.36 6.53
CA GLU A 104 10.48 -1.65 7.14
C GLU A 104 10.30 -2.75 6.08
N GLU A 105 10.35 -4.00 6.50
CA GLU A 105 10.26 -5.19 5.64
C GLU A 105 9.00 -5.17 4.74
N ASN A 106 7.85 -4.87 5.33
CA ASN A 106 6.58 -4.73 4.61
C ASN A 106 6.56 -3.52 3.66
N GLU A 107 7.16 -2.39 4.07
CA GLU A 107 7.26 -1.20 3.22
C GLU A 107 8.13 -1.45 1.98
N ILE A 108 9.24 -2.17 2.12
CA ILE A 108 10.09 -2.57 0.99
C ILE A 108 9.33 -3.50 0.04
N PHE A 109 8.53 -4.41 0.59
CA PHE A 109 7.72 -5.32 -0.22
C PHE A 109 6.61 -4.59 -1.00
N ASP A 110 5.93 -3.63 -0.36
CA ASP A 110 4.93 -2.80 -1.02
C ASP A 110 5.55 -1.87 -2.06
N LEU A 111 6.72 -1.30 -1.77
CA LEU A 111 7.50 -0.51 -2.72
C LEU A 111 7.83 -1.33 -3.97
N ARG A 112 8.35 -2.55 -3.81
CA ARG A 112 8.65 -3.45 -4.92
C ARG A 112 7.46 -3.62 -5.87
N ARG A 113 6.30 -3.96 -5.27
CA ARG A 113 5.08 -4.23 -6.04
C ARG A 113 4.56 -2.98 -6.76
N SER A 114 4.61 -1.83 -6.09
CA SER A 114 4.22 -0.56 -6.69
C SER A 114 5.15 -0.16 -7.83
N LEU A 115 6.48 -0.31 -7.66
CA LEU A 115 7.45 0.00 -8.71
C LEU A 115 7.31 -0.94 -9.92
N GLU A 116 6.95 -2.20 -9.69
CA GLU A 116 6.65 -3.16 -10.77
C GLU A 116 5.39 -2.74 -11.56
N THR A 117 4.35 -2.27 -10.85
CA THR A 117 3.14 -1.70 -11.47
C THR A 117 3.47 -0.46 -12.29
N VAL A 118 4.26 0.47 -11.74
CA VAL A 118 4.75 1.66 -12.48
C VAL A 118 5.47 1.24 -13.76
N ALA A 119 6.42 0.32 -13.67
CA ALA A 119 7.17 -0.16 -14.83
C ALA A 119 6.26 -0.85 -15.86
N GLY A 120 5.25 -1.58 -15.40
CA GLY A 120 4.24 -2.20 -16.25
C GLY A 120 3.39 -1.17 -16.99
N ILE A 121 2.88 -0.16 -16.30
CA ILE A 121 2.09 0.93 -16.90
C ILE A 121 2.91 1.71 -17.93
N VAL A 122 4.12 2.13 -17.55
CA VAL A 122 5.01 2.84 -18.47
C VAL A 122 5.29 2.01 -19.71
N ARG A 123 5.59 0.72 -19.57
CA ARG A 123 5.83 -0.18 -20.70
C ARG A 123 4.59 -0.34 -21.58
N PHE A 124 3.41 -0.46 -20.96
CA PHE A 124 2.15 -0.64 -21.69
C PHE A 124 1.81 0.62 -22.49
N LEU A 125 1.85 1.79 -21.89
CA LEU A 125 1.48 3.05 -22.53
C LEU A 125 2.52 3.55 -23.56
N ASN A 126 3.74 3.01 -23.55
CA ASN A 126 4.76 3.24 -24.57
C ASN A 126 4.67 2.27 -25.76
N ARG A 127 3.61 1.47 -25.87
CA ARG A 127 3.35 0.66 -27.07
C ARG A 127 2.96 1.60 -28.21
N SER A 128 3.46 1.30 -29.40
CA SER A 128 3.19 2.04 -30.61
C SER A 128 2.91 1.07 -31.78
N ASP A 129 2.16 1.55 -32.74
CA ASP A 129 1.97 0.86 -34.01
C ASP A 129 3.23 0.87 -34.89
N ASP A 130 3.15 0.24 -36.06
CA ASP A 130 4.25 0.16 -37.05
C ASP A 130 4.66 1.54 -37.63
N ASP A 131 3.78 2.53 -37.56
CA ASP A 131 4.01 3.92 -37.97
C ASP A 131 4.58 4.80 -36.84
N GLY A 132 4.74 4.25 -35.63
CA GLY A 132 5.30 4.94 -34.47
C GLY A 132 4.28 5.78 -33.68
N ASN A 133 2.97 5.65 -33.96
CA ASN A 133 1.94 6.32 -33.18
C ASN A 133 1.62 5.50 -31.93
N PHE A 134 1.50 6.15 -30.80
CA PHE A 134 1.12 5.48 -29.55
C PHE A 134 -0.34 5.01 -29.60
N ASP A 135 -0.60 3.81 -29.08
CA ASP A 135 -1.95 3.23 -29.01
C ASP A 135 -2.93 4.12 -28.24
N TYR A 136 -2.44 4.78 -27.17
CA TYR A 136 -3.21 5.67 -26.28
C TYR A 136 -2.43 6.96 -26.00
N PRO A 137 -2.38 7.92 -26.96
CA PRO A 137 -1.44 9.04 -26.89
C PRO A 137 -1.66 9.97 -25.69
N THR A 138 -2.91 10.26 -25.29
CA THR A 138 -3.14 11.13 -24.11
C THR A 138 -2.89 10.43 -22.78
N LEU A 139 -2.95 9.11 -22.72
CA LEU A 139 -2.50 8.33 -21.57
C LEU A 139 -0.98 8.16 -21.56
N HIS A 140 -0.35 8.04 -22.74
CA HIS A 140 1.10 8.02 -22.87
C HIS A 140 1.73 9.28 -22.29
N ASP A 141 1.15 10.47 -22.50
CA ASP A 141 1.64 11.75 -21.96
C ASP A 141 1.82 11.71 -20.42
N LEU A 142 1.06 10.86 -19.71
CA LEU A 142 1.21 10.68 -18.26
C LEU A 142 2.53 10.01 -17.87
N THR A 143 3.17 9.32 -18.79
CA THR A 143 4.44 8.61 -18.55
C THR A 143 5.66 9.48 -18.81
N GLU A 144 5.48 10.69 -19.36
CA GLU A 144 6.56 11.60 -19.63
C GLU A 144 7.29 11.98 -18.34
N GLY A 145 8.62 11.80 -18.34
CA GLY A 145 9.46 12.08 -17.17
C GLY A 145 9.25 11.12 -15.98
N VAL A 146 8.52 10.02 -16.15
CA VAL A 146 8.38 8.99 -15.11
C VAL A 146 9.50 7.97 -15.25
N LEU A 147 10.33 7.88 -14.22
CA LEU A 147 11.42 6.90 -14.16
C LEU A 147 10.90 5.53 -13.66
N THR A 148 11.48 4.48 -14.20
CA THR A 148 11.32 3.10 -13.71
C THR A 148 12.59 2.68 -12.96
N PHE A 149 12.46 1.74 -12.01
CA PHE A 149 13.54 1.40 -11.08
C PHE A 149 13.86 -0.11 -11.09
N PRO A 150 14.29 -0.69 -12.23
CA PRO A 150 14.55 -2.13 -12.33
C PRO A 150 15.66 -2.58 -11.38
N ASP A 151 16.66 -1.75 -11.11
CA ASP A 151 17.75 -2.08 -10.21
C ASP A 151 17.31 -2.13 -8.74
N LEU A 152 16.43 -1.23 -8.31
CA LEU A 152 15.82 -1.29 -6.99
C LEU A 152 14.96 -2.54 -6.84
N ILE A 153 14.12 -2.88 -7.83
CA ILE A 153 13.31 -4.09 -7.84
C ILE A 153 14.21 -5.33 -7.71
N ARG A 154 15.27 -5.42 -8.53
CA ARG A 154 16.24 -6.53 -8.48
C ARG A 154 16.91 -6.63 -7.11
N ARG A 155 17.28 -5.50 -6.51
CA ARG A 155 17.89 -5.47 -5.18
C ARG A 155 16.90 -5.95 -4.11
N ILE A 156 15.64 -5.53 -4.18
CA ILE A 156 14.59 -6.02 -3.26
C ILE A 156 14.43 -7.54 -3.42
N ASP A 157 14.42 -8.06 -4.64
CA ASP A 157 14.31 -9.50 -4.92
C ASP A 157 15.49 -10.31 -4.36
N GLN A 158 16.66 -9.70 -4.17
CA GLN A 158 17.78 -10.35 -3.46
C GLN A 158 17.56 -10.38 -1.95
N ILE A 159 16.87 -9.37 -1.37
CA ILE A 159 16.64 -9.22 0.06
C ILE A 159 15.40 -9.98 0.51
N LEU A 160 14.27 -9.86 -0.20
CA LEU A 160 12.98 -10.41 0.18
C LEU A 160 12.62 -11.64 -0.64
N ASP A 161 11.88 -12.55 -0.03
CA ASP A 161 11.22 -13.65 -0.72
C ASP A 161 9.85 -13.23 -1.30
N LYS A 162 9.17 -14.18 -1.94
CA LYS A 162 7.84 -13.96 -2.54
C LYS A 162 6.72 -13.61 -1.55
N TYR A 163 6.96 -13.79 -0.26
CA TYR A 163 6.04 -13.45 0.82
C TYR A 163 6.42 -12.15 1.54
N GLY A 164 7.46 -11.47 1.06
CA GLY A 164 7.98 -10.24 1.67
C GLY A 164 8.83 -10.49 2.90
N LYS A 165 9.38 -11.70 3.12
CA LYS A 165 10.26 -12.01 4.24
C LYS A 165 11.72 -11.93 3.83
N ILE A 166 12.57 -11.42 4.74
CA ILE A 166 14.01 -11.33 4.50
C ILE A 166 14.60 -12.72 4.35
N LYS A 167 15.23 -12.97 3.20
CA LYS A 167 15.91 -14.22 2.87
C LYS A 167 17.10 -14.47 3.79
N ASP A 168 17.44 -15.76 4.00
CA ASP A 168 18.68 -16.13 4.67
C ASP A 168 19.90 -15.58 3.92
N THR A 169 19.80 -15.50 2.60
CA THR A 169 20.87 -15.05 1.70
C THR A 169 20.93 -13.54 1.51
N ALA A 170 20.08 -12.76 2.22
CA ALA A 170 20.08 -11.30 2.12
C ALA A 170 21.42 -10.67 2.53
N SER A 171 22.13 -11.29 3.49
CA SER A 171 23.55 -11.03 3.76
C SER A 171 24.28 -12.31 4.22
N PRO A 172 25.59 -12.44 3.97
CA PRO A 172 26.38 -13.57 4.48
C PRO A 172 26.31 -13.68 6.00
N ARG A 173 26.32 -12.54 6.71
CA ARG A 173 26.26 -12.50 8.17
C ARG A 173 24.90 -12.99 8.69
N LEU A 174 23.79 -12.63 8.04
CA LEU A 174 22.46 -13.12 8.43
C LEU A 174 22.36 -14.64 8.25
N ALA A 175 22.90 -15.17 7.14
CA ALA A 175 22.95 -16.62 6.88
C ALA A 175 23.71 -17.35 7.99
N GLU A 176 24.87 -16.82 8.40
CA GLU A 176 25.68 -17.39 9.48
C GLU A 176 24.93 -17.36 10.82
N ILE A 177 24.38 -16.20 11.21
CA ILE A 177 23.61 -16.04 12.45
C ILE A 177 22.44 -17.02 12.51
N ARG A 178 21.65 -17.12 11.43
CA ARG A 178 20.52 -18.06 11.36
C ARG A 178 20.96 -19.52 11.40
N SER A 179 22.11 -19.86 10.81
CA SER A 179 22.70 -21.20 10.90
C SER A 179 23.13 -21.53 12.33
N GLN A 180 23.82 -20.59 13.02
CA GLN A 180 24.22 -20.77 14.40
C GLN A 180 22.99 -20.87 15.32
N LEU A 181 21.95 -20.08 15.08
CA LEU A 181 20.70 -20.12 15.83
C LEU A 181 20.04 -21.49 15.73
N ARG A 182 19.86 -22.03 14.51
CA ARG A 182 19.29 -23.38 14.31
C ARG A 182 20.11 -24.47 15.02
N LYS A 183 21.44 -24.36 14.99
CA LYS A 183 22.32 -25.32 15.70
C LYS A 183 22.15 -25.24 17.22
N ALA A 184 22.11 -24.03 17.76
CA ALA A 184 21.93 -23.80 19.20
C ALA A 184 20.56 -24.28 19.70
N GLU A 185 19.49 -23.93 18.99
CA GLU A 185 18.11 -24.38 19.28
C GLU A 185 17.99 -25.91 19.23
N GLY A 186 18.56 -26.53 18.19
CA GLY A 186 18.58 -27.98 18.06
C GLY A 186 19.40 -28.70 19.16
N SER A 187 20.45 -28.05 19.66
CA SER A 187 21.24 -28.59 20.81
C SER A 187 20.44 -28.49 22.10
N VAL A 188 19.86 -27.32 22.39
CA VAL A 188 19.03 -27.12 23.58
C VAL A 188 17.82 -28.06 23.59
N SER A 189 17.12 -28.18 22.47
CA SER A 189 15.97 -29.09 22.36
C SER A 189 16.37 -30.54 22.69
N ARG A 190 17.45 -31.07 22.11
CA ARG A 190 17.93 -32.44 22.40
C ARG A 190 18.26 -32.63 23.87
N THR A 191 18.97 -31.68 24.49
CA THR A 191 19.35 -31.77 25.91
C THR A 191 18.10 -31.73 26.79
N LEU A 192 17.16 -30.82 26.53
CA LEU A 192 15.91 -30.73 27.28
C LEU A 192 15.05 -31.97 27.16
N TYR A 193 14.92 -32.55 25.97
CA TYR A 193 14.20 -33.81 25.79
C TYR A 193 14.88 -34.97 26.54
N SER A 194 16.23 -35.03 26.57
CA SER A 194 16.95 -36.02 27.35
C SER A 194 16.68 -35.89 28.87
N ILE A 195 16.74 -34.67 29.39
CA ILE A 195 16.45 -34.40 30.80
C ILE A 195 14.98 -34.75 31.13
N LEU A 196 14.08 -34.34 30.23
CA LEU A 196 12.65 -34.59 30.41
C LEU A 196 12.33 -36.10 30.41
N HIS A 197 12.90 -36.85 29.48
CA HIS A 197 12.74 -38.29 29.42
C HIS A 197 13.28 -39.01 30.68
N ALA A 198 14.40 -38.58 31.21
CA ALA A 198 14.91 -39.09 32.49
C ALA A 198 13.93 -38.78 33.62
N ALA A 199 13.44 -37.55 33.73
CA ALA A 199 12.47 -37.16 34.74
C ALA A 199 11.12 -37.89 34.60
N GLN A 200 10.66 -38.15 33.37
CA GLN A 200 9.44 -38.95 33.12
C GLN A 200 9.59 -40.41 33.51
N SER A 201 10.77 -41.00 33.23
CA SER A 201 11.06 -42.38 33.60
C SER A 201 11.12 -42.58 35.11
N GLU A 202 11.52 -41.58 35.86
CA GLU A 202 11.54 -41.56 37.32
C GLU A 202 10.19 -41.19 37.93
N GLY A 203 9.16 -40.90 37.12
CA GLY A 203 7.83 -40.49 37.58
C GLY A 203 7.79 -39.07 38.17
N LEU A 204 8.79 -38.23 37.87
CA LEU A 204 8.88 -36.86 38.40
C LEU A 204 8.07 -35.85 37.59
N VAL A 205 7.76 -36.20 36.33
CA VAL A 205 7.05 -35.34 35.37
C VAL A 205 6.08 -36.21 34.58
N ASP A 206 4.90 -35.68 34.26
CA ASP A 206 3.90 -36.39 33.45
C ASP A 206 4.43 -36.67 32.02
N LYS A 207 3.93 -37.75 31.41
CA LYS A 207 4.44 -38.22 30.10
C LYS A 207 4.08 -37.29 28.92
N ASP A 208 3.07 -36.44 29.07
CA ASP A 208 2.56 -35.48 28.09
C ASP A 208 3.26 -34.12 28.14
N VAL A 209 4.11 -33.88 29.15
CA VAL A 209 4.86 -32.63 29.29
C VAL A 209 5.93 -32.52 28.20
N THR A 210 6.02 -31.34 27.60
CA THR A 210 7.03 -30.99 26.57
C THR A 210 7.74 -29.69 26.93
N PRO A 211 8.99 -29.49 26.49
CA PRO A 211 9.67 -28.21 26.63
C PRO A 211 8.84 -27.07 26.03
N THR A 212 8.84 -25.91 26.67
CA THR A 212 8.10 -24.73 26.23
C THR A 212 9.00 -23.49 26.22
N LEU A 213 8.57 -22.45 25.49
CA LEU A 213 9.28 -21.18 25.44
C LEU A 213 8.71 -20.21 26.51
N ARG A 214 9.60 -19.65 27.34
CA ARG A 214 9.29 -18.57 28.31
C ARG A 214 10.40 -17.52 28.23
N ASP A 215 10.00 -16.27 28.04
CA ASP A 215 10.93 -15.12 27.93
C ASP A 215 12.12 -15.35 26.98
N GLY A 216 11.87 -16.03 25.86
CA GLY A 216 12.88 -16.36 24.87
C GLY A 216 13.85 -17.48 25.31
N ARG A 217 13.48 -18.30 26.33
CA ARG A 217 14.23 -19.45 26.80
C ARG A 217 13.42 -20.72 26.67
N LEU A 218 14.04 -21.79 26.22
CA LEU A 218 13.47 -23.12 26.29
C LEU A 218 13.58 -23.66 27.72
N VAL A 219 12.45 -23.97 28.32
CA VAL A 219 12.32 -24.40 29.72
C VAL A 219 11.45 -25.66 29.82
N VAL A 220 11.54 -26.36 30.94
CA VAL A 220 10.71 -27.50 31.27
C VAL A 220 9.63 -27.09 32.26
N PRO A 221 8.34 -27.29 31.93
CA PRO A 221 7.26 -27.09 32.90
C PRO A 221 7.20 -28.29 33.87
N ILE A 222 7.28 -28.02 35.19
CA ILE A 222 7.24 -29.06 36.25
C ILE A 222 6.31 -28.64 37.38
N ALA A 223 5.86 -29.61 38.18
CA ALA A 223 5.16 -29.32 39.43
C ALA A 223 6.12 -28.66 40.44
N PRO A 224 5.67 -27.69 41.27
CA PRO A 224 6.51 -26.99 42.24
C PRO A 224 7.23 -27.93 43.21
N ALA A 225 6.61 -29.05 43.56
CA ALA A 225 7.23 -30.07 44.45
C ALA A 225 8.48 -30.73 43.84
N MET A 226 8.60 -30.72 42.50
CA MET A 226 9.73 -31.32 41.79
C MET A 226 10.89 -30.36 41.52
N LYS A 227 10.76 -29.08 41.90
CA LYS A 227 11.75 -28.01 41.71
C LYS A 227 13.15 -28.36 42.17
N ARG A 228 13.29 -29.16 43.24
CA ARG A 228 14.58 -29.58 43.82
C ARG A 228 15.22 -30.79 43.09
N ARG A 229 14.47 -31.50 42.25
CA ARG A 229 14.91 -32.69 41.56
C ARG A 229 15.57 -32.39 40.20
N ILE A 230 15.11 -31.32 39.52
CA ILE A 230 15.74 -30.81 38.30
C ILE A 230 16.59 -29.62 38.67
N LYS A 231 17.92 -29.76 38.61
CA LYS A 231 18.85 -28.64 38.87
C LYS A 231 18.68 -27.59 37.80
N GLY A 232 18.31 -26.39 38.20
CA GLY A 232 18.10 -25.31 37.24
C GLY A 232 17.55 -24.04 37.89
N MET A 233 17.29 -23.07 37.02
CA MET A 233 16.76 -21.75 37.40
C MET A 233 15.27 -21.69 37.08
N VAL A 234 14.46 -21.22 38.04
CA VAL A 234 13.02 -20.94 37.77
C VAL A 234 12.89 -19.59 37.14
N HIS A 235 12.26 -19.53 35.97
CA HIS A 235 12.04 -18.30 35.26
C HIS A 235 10.64 -17.75 35.40
N ASP A 236 9.64 -18.63 35.60
CA ASP A 236 8.24 -18.21 35.64
C ASP A 236 7.41 -19.25 36.43
N GLU A 237 6.23 -18.82 36.85
CA GLU A 237 5.21 -19.69 37.46
C GLU A 237 3.86 -19.49 36.74
N SER A 238 3.07 -20.55 36.64
CA SER A 238 1.70 -20.41 36.12
C SER A 238 0.85 -19.57 37.05
N SER A 239 -0.15 -18.85 36.52
CA SER A 239 -1.09 -18.02 37.30
C SER A 239 -1.79 -18.74 38.46
N THR A 240 -1.89 -20.06 38.35
CA THR A 240 -2.47 -20.93 39.38
C THR A 240 -1.43 -21.46 40.39
N GLY A 241 -0.15 -21.20 40.19
CA GLY A 241 0.95 -21.74 41.01
C GLY A 241 1.17 -23.25 40.87
N LYS A 242 0.47 -23.93 39.97
CA LYS A 242 0.55 -25.40 39.81
C LYS A 242 1.73 -25.86 38.96
N THR A 243 2.33 -24.97 38.19
CA THR A 243 3.45 -25.27 37.30
C THR A 243 4.53 -24.21 37.45
N VAL A 244 5.77 -24.64 37.57
CA VAL A 244 6.96 -23.77 37.51
C VAL A 244 7.76 -24.11 36.24
N PHE A 245 8.32 -23.08 35.63
CA PHE A 245 9.09 -23.20 34.39
C PHE A 245 10.57 -23.15 34.72
N VAL A 246 11.25 -24.29 34.61
CA VAL A 246 12.64 -24.45 35.01
C VAL A 246 13.55 -24.52 33.80
N GLU A 247 14.61 -23.70 33.78
CA GLU A 247 15.73 -23.82 32.87
C GLU A 247 16.79 -24.71 33.53
N PRO A 248 17.02 -25.93 33.00
CA PRO A 248 18.06 -26.79 33.52
C PRO A 248 19.47 -26.17 33.37
N THR A 249 20.34 -26.39 34.31
CA THR A 249 21.71 -25.83 34.33
C THR A 249 22.49 -26.18 33.04
N GLU A 250 22.25 -27.36 32.50
CA GLU A 250 22.91 -27.86 31.30
C GLU A 250 22.60 -27.08 30.01
N VAL A 251 21.51 -26.27 30.00
CA VAL A 251 21.09 -25.50 28.82
C VAL A 251 21.20 -23.99 28.99
N VAL A 252 21.59 -23.51 30.16
CA VAL A 252 21.67 -22.07 30.48
C VAL A 252 22.57 -21.33 29.48
N GLU A 253 23.77 -21.82 29.25
CA GLU A 253 24.72 -21.18 28.32
C GLU A 253 24.19 -21.17 26.88
N ALA A 254 23.60 -22.29 26.45
CA ALA A 254 23.05 -22.40 25.11
C ALA A 254 21.81 -21.49 24.92
N ASN A 255 20.94 -21.37 25.91
CA ASN A 255 19.82 -20.42 25.90
C ASN A 255 20.32 -18.95 25.89
N ASN A 256 21.36 -18.63 26.63
CA ASN A 256 21.99 -17.30 26.57
C ASN A 256 22.52 -17.02 25.16
N ARG A 257 23.19 -18.02 24.54
CA ARG A 257 23.69 -17.90 23.18
C ARG A 257 22.57 -17.70 22.15
N ILE A 258 21.43 -18.38 22.30
CA ILE A 258 20.24 -18.16 21.45
C ILE A 258 19.77 -16.72 21.54
N ARG A 259 19.65 -16.17 22.76
CA ARG A 259 19.22 -14.75 22.95
C ARG A 259 20.19 -13.75 22.33
N GLU A 260 21.50 -13.97 22.46
CA GLU A 260 22.53 -13.16 21.79
C GLU A 260 22.36 -13.22 20.27
N LEU A 261 22.24 -14.41 19.72
CA LEU A 261 22.07 -14.61 18.27
C LEU A 261 20.76 -14.01 17.75
N GLU A 262 19.68 -14.06 18.52
CA GLU A 262 18.44 -13.37 18.18
C GLU A 262 18.58 -11.84 18.18
N ALA A 263 19.32 -11.30 19.13
CA ALA A 263 19.63 -9.86 19.16
C ALA A 263 20.52 -9.48 17.98
N ASP A 264 21.51 -10.30 17.64
CA ASP A 264 22.37 -10.12 16.47
C ASP A 264 21.56 -10.20 15.16
N ARG A 265 20.63 -11.14 15.05
CA ARG A 265 19.72 -11.26 13.92
C ARG A 265 18.91 -9.98 13.71
N ARG A 266 18.31 -9.44 14.78
CA ARG A 266 17.55 -8.18 14.71
C ARG A 266 18.44 -7.02 14.29
N ARG A 267 19.65 -6.90 14.82
CA ARG A 267 20.63 -5.87 14.43
C ARG A 267 21.01 -5.98 12.95
N GLU A 268 21.30 -7.19 12.50
CA GLU A 268 21.69 -7.43 11.09
C GLU A 268 20.54 -7.11 10.11
N ILE A 269 19.29 -7.42 10.48
CA ILE A 269 18.11 -7.06 9.69
C ILE A 269 18.03 -5.53 9.55
N ILE A 270 18.20 -4.77 10.63
CA ILE A 270 18.19 -3.30 10.58
C ILE A 270 19.31 -2.78 9.67
N VAL A 271 20.48 -3.38 9.71
CA VAL A 271 21.59 -3.03 8.80
C VAL A 271 21.19 -3.24 7.34
N ILE A 272 20.62 -4.40 7.00
CA ILE A 272 20.16 -4.71 5.63
C ILE A 272 19.12 -3.69 5.16
N LEU A 273 18.09 -3.40 5.98
CA LEU A 273 17.04 -2.44 5.67
C LEU A 273 17.61 -1.03 5.50
N THR A 274 18.55 -0.63 6.36
CA THR A 274 19.19 0.69 6.30
C THR A 274 20.05 0.83 5.04
N GLU A 275 20.85 -0.17 4.69
CA GLU A 275 21.67 -0.16 3.47
C GLU A 275 20.79 -0.11 2.22
N PHE A 276 19.71 -0.87 2.17
CA PHE A 276 18.75 -0.77 1.07
C PHE A 276 18.13 0.63 1.00
N THR A 277 17.71 1.18 2.14
CA THR A 277 17.09 2.51 2.18
C THR A 277 18.05 3.60 1.69
N LYS A 278 19.36 3.48 1.94
CA LYS A 278 20.36 4.39 1.37
C LYS A 278 20.37 4.39 -0.15
N LEU A 279 20.09 3.24 -0.78
CA LEU A 279 20.00 3.15 -2.25
C LEU A 279 18.71 3.81 -2.78
N VAL A 280 17.61 3.76 -2.03
CA VAL A 280 16.33 4.39 -2.40
C VAL A 280 16.37 5.91 -2.24
N ARG A 281 17.05 6.41 -1.22
CA ARG A 281 17.03 7.82 -0.81
C ARG A 281 17.31 8.83 -1.93
N PRO A 282 18.29 8.64 -2.82
CA PRO A 282 18.56 9.56 -3.94
C PRO A 282 17.37 9.66 -4.92
N HIS A 283 16.50 8.65 -4.98
CA HIS A 283 15.40 8.53 -5.93
C HIS A 283 14.04 8.93 -5.34
N VAL A 284 14.01 9.53 -4.14
CA VAL A 284 12.76 9.85 -3.44
C VAL A 284 11.85 10.74 -4.29
N ASP A 285 12.39 11.77 -4.94
CA ASP A 285 11.58 12.69 -5.75
C ASP A 285 11.04 12.02 -7.01
N ASP A 286 11.83 11.18 -7.65
CA ASP A 286 11.44 10.44 -8.85
C ASP A 286 10.37 9.38 -8.51
N ILE A 287 10.52 8.70 -7.38
CA ILE A 287 9.52 7.75 -6.87
C ILE A 287 8.21 8.47 -6.53
N VAL A 288 8.27 9.63 -5.87
CA VAL A 288 7.08 10.45 -5.60
C VAL A 288 6.42 10.90 -6.90
N ASN A 289 7.20 11.23 -7.94
CA ASN A 289 6.65 11.54 -9.27
C ASN A 289 5.95 10.33 -9.89
N ALA A 290 6.53 9.14 -9.81
CA ALA A 290 5.88 7.90 -10.24
C ALA A 290 4.55 7.64 -9.51
N TYR A 291 4.47 7.93 -8.21
CA TYR A 291 3.21 7.84 -7.45
C TYR A 291 2.17 8.90 -7.86
N ARG A 292 2.60 10.06 -8.36
CA ARG A 292 1.67 11.03 -8.95
C ARG A 292 1.05 10.48 -10.23
N MET A 293 1.84 9.83 -11.07
CA MET A 293 1.32 9.14 -12.26
C MET A 293 0.34 8.02 -11.87
N LEU A 294 0.65 7.17 -10.87
CA LEU A 294 -0.28 6.17 -10.36
C LEU A 294 -1.60 6.79 -9.87
N ALA A 295 -1.53 7.93 -9.19
CA ALA A 295 -2.73 8.65 -8.73
C ALA A 295 -3.60 9.13 -9.91
N GLU A 296 -2.98 9.65 -10.96
CA GLU A 296 -3.71 10.07 -12.17
C GLU A 296 -4.35 8.89 -12.89
N VAL A 297 -3.61 7.80 -13.07
CA VAL A 297 -4.11 6.58 -13.70
C VAL A 297 -5.30 6.00 -12.94
N ASP A 298 -5.22 5.91 -11.61
CA ASP A 298 -6.31 5.42 -10.75
C ASP A 298 -7.55 6.34 -10.82
N PHE A 299 -7.33 7.64 -10.86
CA PHE A 299 -8.41 8.62 -11.01
C PHE A 299 -9.06 8.58 -12.39
N ILE A 300 -8.28 8.46 -13.47
CA ILE A 300 -8.79 8.31 -14.84
C ILE A 300 -9.61 7.03 -14.95
N ARG A 301 -9.10 5.93 -14.40
CA ARG A 301 -9.82 4.67 -14.31
C ARG A 301 -11.16 4.83 -13.58
N ALA A 302 -11.18 5.47 -12.42
CA ALA A 302 -12.41 5.69 -11.67
C ALA A 302 -13.45 6.49 -12.50
N ARG A 303 -13.01 7.49 -13.27
CA ARG A 303 -13.88 8.23 -14.20
C ARG A 303 -14.40 7.35 -15.34
N ALA A 304 -13.55 6.50 -15.90
CA ALA A 304 -13.93 5.57 -16.97
C ALA A 304 -15.00 4.57 -16.49
N GLU A 305 -14.80 3.97 -15.32
CA GLU A 305 -15.77 3.08 -14.68
C GLU A 305 -17.10 3.78 -14.39
N PHE A 306 -17.04 5.01 -13.88
CA PHE A 306 -18.24 5.81 -13.62
C PHE A 306 -18.98 6.16 -14.93
N ALA A 307 -18.26 6.54 -15.99
CA ALA A 307 -18.84 6.82 -17.29
C ALA A 307 -19.51 5.57 -17.89
N GLN A 308 -18.88 4.40 -17.74
CA GLN A 308 -19.48 3.13 -18.19
C GLN A 308 -20.75 2.80 -17.40
N LEU A 309 -20.71 2.93 -16.05
CA LEU A 309 -21.86 2.68 -15.18
C LEU A 309 -23.07 3.54 -15.54
N THR A 310 -22.83 4.83 -15.85
CA THR A 310 -23.89 5.82 -16.13
C THR A 310 -24.30 5.86 -17.59
N GLY A 311 -23.62 5.14 -18.48
CA GLY A 311 -23.81 5.26 -19.93
C GLY A 311 -23.44 6.66 -20.43
N GLY A 312 -22.52 7.34 -19.73
CA GLY A 312 -22.08 8.70 -20.04
C GLY A 312 -21.39 8.77 -21.42
N ILE A 313 -21.72 9.81 -22.16
CA ILE A 313 -21.06 10.15 -23.43
C ILE A 313 -20.11 11.34 -23.22
N GLU A 314 -19.09 11.44 -24.07
CA GLU A 314 -18.14 12.56 -24.03
C GLU A 314 -18.84 13.83 -24.55
N PRO A 315 -18.91 14.93 -23.73
CA PRO A 315 -19.45 16.19 -24.19
C PRO A 315 -18.44 16.93 -25.08
N GLU A 316 -18.93 17.69 -26.04
CA GLU A 316 -18.12 18.67 -26.77
C GLU A 316 -17.95 19.93 -25.90
N VAL A 317 -16.69 20.26 -25.60
CA VAL A 317 -16.35 21.43 -24.78
C VAL A 317 -15.64 22.48 -25.64
N SER A 318 -16.21 23.66 -25.72
CA SER A 318 -15.67 24.81 -26.44
C SER A 318 -15.40 25.99 -25.52
N ALA A 319 -14.56 26.92 -25.97
CA ALA A 319 -14.29 28.17 -25.24
C ALA A 319 -15.49 29.15 -25.22
N LYS A 320 -16.55 28.86 -26.00
CA LYS A 320 -17.76 29.70 -26.00
C LYS A 320 -18.76 29.20 -24.95
N PRO A 321 -19.41 30.08 -24.21
CA PRO A 321 -20.38 29.71 -23.18
C PRO A 321 -21.71 29.26 -23.83
N VAL A 322 -21.72 28.08 -24.42
CA VAL A 322 -22.90 27.46 -25.03
C VAL A 322 -23.24 26.21 -24.24
N VAL A 323 -24.52 26.04 -23.89
CA VAL A 323 -25.03 24.83 -23.26
C VAL A 323 -26.12 24.28 -24.16
N ASP A 324 -25.90 23.09 -24.72
CA ASP A 324 -26.87 22.34 -25.52
C ASP A 324 -27.02 20.93 -24.91
N TRP A 325 -28.15 20.68 -24.26
CA TRP A 325 -28.40 19.41 -23.59
C TRP A 325 -29.47 18.60 -24.31
N ILE A 326 -29.05 17.53 -24.95
CA ILE A 326 -29.96 16.56 -25.57
C ILE A 326 -30.13 15.38 -24.60
N THR A 327 -31.34 15.18 -24.07
CA THR A 327 -31.69 14.07 -23.15
C THR A 327 -30.76 13.93 -21.94
N ALA A 328 -30.33 15.05 -21.35
CA ALA A 328 -29.50 15.08 -20.17
C ALA A 328 -30.18 14.37 -18.98
N LYS A 329 -29.45 13.50 -18.29
CA LYS A 329 -29.94 12.76 -17.13
C LYS A 329 -29.02 12.97 -15.96
N HIS A 330 -29.59 13.19 -14.77
CA HIS A 330 -28.79 13.27 -13.57
C HIS A 330 -28.32 11.86 -13.18
N PRO A 331 -27.01 11.62 -12.99
CA PRO A 331 -26.47 10.28 -12.74
C PRO A 331 -27.14 9.53 -11.59
N LEU A 332 -27.37 10.21 -10.46
CA LEU A 332 -27.99 9.60 -9.27
C LEU A 332 -29.45 9.20 -9.47
N LEU A 333 -30.17 9.85 -10.39
CA LEU A 333 -31.55 9.49 -10.75
C LEU A 333 -31.61 8.37 -11.79
N TRP A 334 -30.51 8.15 -12.51
CA TRP A 334 -30.40 7.13 -13.56
C TRP A 334 -29.88 5.79 -13.05
N LEU A 335 -29.07 5.82 -11.98
CA LEU A 335 -28.48 4.60 -11.41
C LEU A 335 -29.56 3.71 -10.81
N PRO A 336 -29.50 2.37 -11.03
CA PRO A 336 -30.42 1.42 -10.41
C PRO A 336 -30.41 1.55 -8.87
N PRO A 337 -31.56 1.38 -8.20
CA PRO A 337 -31.61 1.31 -6.74
C PRO A 337 -30.65 0.25 -6.19
N GLY A 338 -29.74 0.64 -5.27
CA GLY A 338 -28.73 -0.24 -4.68
C GLY A 338 -27.32 -0.08 -5.23
N LYS A 339 -27.11 0.60 -6.36
CA LYS A 339 -25.77 1.06 -6.83
C LYS A 339 -25.50 2.54 -6.52
N ALA A 340 -26.56 3.35 -6.34
CA ALA A 340 -26.46 4.63 -5.63
C ALA A 340 -26.44 4.29 -4.13
N GLY A 341 -25.39 4.68 -3.37
CA GLY A 341 -25.39 4.56 -1.92
C GLY A 341 -26.71 5.08 -1.36
N LYS A 342 -27.18 4.57 -0.21
CA LYS A 342 -28.49 4.89 0.39
C LYS A 342 -28.81 6.40 0.33
N THR A 343 -29.39 6.84 -0.78
CA THR A 343 -29.91 8.20 -0.94
C THR A 343 -31.40 8.15 -0.62
N HIS A 344 -31.83 8.99 0.31
CA HIS A 344 -33.26 9.23 0.55
C HIS A 344 -33.93 9.63 -0.77
N PRO A 345 -35.13 9.15 -1.07
CA PRO A 345 -35.85 9.55 -2.27
C PRO A 345 -36.16 11.06 -2.17
N CYS A 346 -35.44 11.84 -2.96
CA CYS A 346 -35.84 13.22 -3.23
C CYS A 346 -37.12 13.17 -4.06
N SER A 347 -38.22 13.64 -3.49
CA SER A 347 -39.52 13.76 -4.17
C SER A 347 -39.36 14.58 -5.46
N ALA A 348 -39.77 13.99 -6.56
CA ALA A 348 -39.73 14.55 -7.92
C ALA A 348 -40.65 15.79 -8.16
N SER A 349 -40.99 16.56 -7.12
CA SER A 349 -41.99 17.65 -7.21
C SER A 349 -41.42 19.09 -7.35
N ALA A 350 -40.12 19.23 -7.65
CA ALA A 350 -39.50 20.59 -7.68
C ALA A 350 -38.90 21.02 -9.03
N MET A 351 -39.16 20.32 -10.15
CA MET A 351 -38.63 20.74 -11.47
C MET A 351 -39.70 21.02 -12.52
N SER A 352 -40.88 21.56 -12.13
CA SER A 352 -41.80 22.18 -13.05
C SER A 352 -42.09 23.63 -12.62
N ARG A 353 -41.18 24.52 -12.96
CA ARG A 353 -41.45 25.94 -13.27
C ARG A 353 -40.19 26.65 -13.70
#